data_49d0d51e395bfa9252268fe9dc4d695c
#
_entry.id   49d0d51e395bfa9252268fe9dc4d695c
#
_cell.length_a   1.000
_cell.length_b   1.000
_cell.length_c   1.000
_cell.angle_alpha   90.00
_cell.angle_beta   90.00
_cell.angle_gamma   90.00
#
_symmetry.space_group_name_H-M   'P 1'
#
loop_
_entity.id
_entity.type
_entity.pdbx_description
1 polymer ?
#
loop_
_entity_poly.entity_id
_entity_poly.type
_entity_poly.pdbx_seq_one_letter_code
_entity_poly.pdbx_strand_id
1 'polypeptide(L)'
;MQRIHFETEHNLFRDAFRAFLQKEVVPHQEAWEEAGVVDRVVWRKAGEMGFLLPWADEEYGGAGLKDFRYEQIMCEELARINEPGFMIPLHSALCGPYIAEYGNAEQKARFLPGIISGEIILAVAMTEPSAGSDLAGMRTTAVDKGDHYELNGSKVFISNGLLADVVIVAAKTDPANKHAMGLFLVERDMLGFERGRNLKKLGMKSQDTAELFFNNVKVPKENLLGDAKGGFFYLMNMLAQERLTNACGAVAGAEAALQATIDYVKERKAFDRPVSHFQNTRFKLAEMRTQIDVAQVFTDRCVMDHNQKKLTPEVAAEAKLFTTELLCKVVDEGVQLHGGWGYMWEYPICKMYANARIQRIFAGTSEIMKEIISRGMKL
;
A
#
# COMPACT_ATOMS: atom_id res chain seq x y z
N MET A 1 10.60 -19.94 -10.20
CA MET A 1 10.04 -21.23 -9.69
C MET A 1 8.54 -21.27 -9.98
N GLN A 2 7.95 -22.47 -10.33
CA GLN A 2 6.50 -22.56 -10.53
C GLN A 2 5.76 -22.37 -9.19
N ARG A 3 4.77 -21.48 -9.18
CA ARG A 3 3.95 -21.21 -7.99
C ARG A 3 2.77 -22.17 -7.94
N ILE A 4 2.60 -22.87 -6.83
CA ILE A 4 1.65 -23.99 -6.70
C ILE A 4 0.38 -23.63 -5.91
N HIS A 5 0.31 -22.43 -5.32
CA HIS A 5 -0.80 -22.04 -4.44
C HIS A 5 -1.93 -21.30 -5.18
N PHE A 6 -1.73 -20.94 -6.46
CA PHE A 6 -2.80 -20.38 -7.28
C PHE A 6 -3.57 -21.49 -8.00
N GLU A 7 -4.88 -21.37 -8.01
CA GLU A 7 -5.83 -22.22 -8.70
C GLU A 7 -6.29 -21.59 -10.01
N THR A 8 -7.13 -22.26 -10.77
CA THR A 8 -7.57 -21.80 -12.10
C THR A 8 -8.26 -20.44 -12.03
N GLU A 9 -9.17 -20.24 -11.06
CA GLU A 9 -9.89 -18.98 -10.85
C GLU A 9 -8.97 -17.80 -10.52
N HIS A 10 -7.91 -18.03 -9.76
CA HIS A 10 -6.89 -17.01 -9.46
C HIS A 10 -6.14 -16.58 -10.73
N ASN A 11 -5.83 -17.54 -11.60
CA ASN A 11 -5.18 -17.22 -12.87
C ASN A 11 -6.10 -16.45 -13.81
N LEU A 12 -7.38 -16.82 -13.89
CA LEU A 12 -8.38 -16.07 -14.66
C LEU A 12 -8.54 -14.64 -14.14
N PHE A 13 -8.60 -14.46 -12.82
CA PHE A 13 -8.64 -13.13 -12.21
C PHE A 13 -7.38 -12.32 -12.55
N ARG A 14 -6.21 -12.93 -12.49
CA ARG A 14 -4.93 -12.30 -12.87
C ARG A 14 -4.95 -11.82 -14.31
N ASP A 15 -5.42 -12.65 -15.23
CA ASP A 15 -5.46 -12.33 -16.65
C ASP A 15 -6.46 -11.17 -16.91
N ALA A 16 -7.62 -11.19 -16.25
CA ALA A 16 -8.61 -10.11 -16.33
C ALA A 16 -8.06 -8.79 -15.76
N PHE A 17 -7.42 -8.83 -14.58
CA PHE A 17 -6.85 -7.64 -13.96
C PHE A 17 -5.67 -7.09 -14.77
N ARG A 18 -4.80 -7.96 -15.32
CA ARG A 18 -3.72 -7.56 -16.23
C ARG A 18 -4.25 -6.88 -17.49
N ALA A 19 -5.31 -7.44 -18.11
CA ALA A 19 -5.94 -6.84 -19.28
C ALA A 19 -6.52 -5.45 -18.96
N PHE A 20 -7.16 -5.30 -17.80
CA PHE A 20 -7.63 -4.01 -17.29
C PHE A 20 -6.47 -3.00 -17.14
N LEU A 21 -5.38 -3.39 -16.48
CA LEU A 21 -4.22 -2.52 -16.29
C LEU A 21 -3.62 -2.08 -17.62
N GLN A 22 -3.46 -2.99 -18.58
CA GLN A 22 -2.90 -2.65 -19.90
C GLN A 22 -3.78 -1.68 -20.67
N LYS A 23 -5.10 -1.76 -20.53
CA LYS A 23 -6.05 -0.92 -21.25
C LYS A 23 -6.29 0.43 -20.56
N GLU A 24 -6.48 0.43 -19.24
CA GLU A 24 -7.02 1.57 -18.51
C GLU A 24 -5.98 2.30 -17.63
N VAL A 25 -4.81 1.70 -17.41
CA VAL A 25 -3.78 2.26 -16.51
C VAL A 25 -2.50 2.63 -17.26
N VAL A 26 -1.89 1.67 -17.96
CA VAL A 26 -0.59 1.86 -18.65
C VAL A 26 -0.58 3.08 -19.58
N PRO A 27 -1.61 3.33 -20.41
CA PRO A 27 -1.61 4.49 -21.32
C PRO A 27 -1.62 5.86 -20.62
N HIS A 28 -1.95 5.89 -19.32
CA HIS A 28 -2.13 7.12 -18.55
C HIS A 28 -1.01 7.40 -17.54
N GLN A 29 -0.07 6.49 -17.35
CA GLN A 29 0.97 6.58 -16.31
C GLN A 29 1.79 7.88 -16.38
N GLU A 30 2.24 8.29 -17.56
CA GLU A 30 3.02 9.52 -17.71
C GLU A 30 2.20 10.77 -17.34
N ALA A 31 0.95 10.84 -17.80
CA ALA A 31 0.07 11.95 -17.47
C ALA A 31 -0.22 12.04 -15.96
N TRP A 32 -0.37 10.90 -15.30
CA TRP A 32 -0.55 10.86 -13.84
C TRP A 32 0.73 11.21 -13.07
N GLU A 33 1.91 10.82 -13.59
CA GLU A 33 3.19 11.26 -13.00
C GLU A 33 3.34 12.79 -13.07
N GLU A 34 2.97 13.41 -14.18
CA GLU A 34 2.99 14.86 -14.36
C GLU A 34 1.97 15.58 -13.49
N ALA A 35 0.75 15.06 -13.43
CA ALA A 35 -0.34 15.59 -12.59
C ALA A 35 -0.08 15.39 -11.09
N GLY A 36 0.71 14.37 -10.73
CA GLY A 36 0.94 13.96 -9.34
C GLY A 36 -0.27 13.28 -8.69
N VAL A 37 -1.21 12.80 -9.49
CA VAL A 37 -2.45 12.18 -9.02
C VAL A 37 -3.06 11.29 -10.11
N VAL A 38 -3.65 10.17 -9.70
CA VAL A 38 -4.39 9.25 -10.58
C VAL A 38 -5.81 9.77 -10.83
N ASP A 39 -6.29 9.67 -12.06
CA ASP A 39 -7.65 10.08 -12.42
C ASP A 39 -8.70 9.21 -11.70
N ARG A 40 -9.76 9.86 -11.21
CA ARG A 40 -10.90 9.19 -10.56
C ARG A 40 -11.66 8.24 -11.49
N VAL A 41 -11.61 8.44 -12.79
CA VAL A 41 -12.28 7.60 -13.78
C VAL A 41 -11.80 6.15 -13.69
N VAL A 42 -10.50 5.91 -13.49
CA VAL A 42 -9.98 4.55 -13.40
C VAL A 42 -10.45 3.81 -12.14
N TRP A 43 -10.72 4.54 -11.04
CA TRP A 43 -11.28 3.95 -9.82
C TRP A 43 -12.70 3.40 -10.07
N ARG A 44 -13.56 4.17 -10.73
CA ARG A 44 -14.91 3.73 -11.10
C ARG A 44 -14.86 2.52 -12.04
N LYS A 45 -14.02 2.56 -13.07
CA LYS A 45 -13.82 1.41 -13.97
C LYS A 45 -13.34 0.16 -13.22
N ALA A 46 -12.47 0.31 -12.24
CA ALA A 46 -12.02 -0.82 -11.40
C ALA A 46 -13.18 -1.36 -10.55
N GLY A 47 -14.03 -0.49 -10.01
CA GLY A 47 -15.25 -0.88 -9.29
C GLY A 47 -16.23 -1.64 -10.20
N GLU A 48 -16.52 -1.12 -11.40
CA GLU A 48 -17.39 -1.77 -12.40
C GLU A 48 -16.90 -3.18 -12.79
N MET A 49 -15.57 -3.38 -12.77
CA MET A 49 -14.95 -4.68 -13.06
C MET A 49 -14.79 -5.59 -11.83
N GLY A 50 -15.22 -5.14 -10.64
CA GLY A 50 -15.14 -5.91 -9.39
C GLY A 50 -13.74 -6.03 -8.79
N PHE A 51 -12.81 -5.10 -9.13
CA PHE A 51 -11.45 -5.11 -8.60
C PHE A 51 -11.28 -4.31 -7.30
N LEU A 52 -12.32 -3.59 -6.85
CA LEU A 52 -12.27 -2.90 -5.57
C LEU A 52 -13.01 -3.72 -4.51
N LEU A 53 -12.34 -3.95 -3.37
CA LEU A 53 -12.86 -4.76 -2.27
C LEU A 53 -13.51 -6.10 -2.72
N PRO A 54 -12.85 -6.92 -3.55
CA PRO A 54 -13.45 -8.16 -4.07
C PRO A 54 -13.88 -9.12 -2.96
N TRP A 55 -13.28 -9.00 -1.77
CA TRP A 55 -13.59 -9.79 -0.57
C TRP A 55 -14.84 -9.33 0.19
N ALA A 56 -15.38 -8.13 -0.09
CA ALA A 56 -16.55 -7.61 0.61
C ALA A 56 -17.79 -8.46 0.33
N ASP A 57 -18.73 -8.47 1.29
CA ASP A 57 -19.93 -9.27 1.21
C ASP A 57 -20.84 -8.79 0.04
N GLU A 58 -21.53 -9.74 -0.59
CA GLU A 58 -22.40 -9.50 -1.75
C GLU A 58 -23.53 -8.51 -1.44
N GLU A 59 -24.03 -8.47 -0.19
CA GLU A 59 -25.07 -7.52 0.25
C GLU A 59 -24.66 -6.05 0.09
N TYR A 60 -23.33 -5.75 0.07
CA TYR A 60 -22.79 -4.41 -0.17
C TYR A 60 -22.29 -4.20 -1.59
N GLY A 61 -22.40 -5.22 -2.47
CA GLY A 61 -21.96 -5.18 -3.86
C GLY A 61 -20.56 -5.78 -4.10
N GLY A 62 -19.94 -6.40 -3.09
CA GLY A 62 -18.69 -7.15 -3.24
C GLY A 62 -18.90 -8.50 -3.91
N ALA A 63 -17.81 -9.21 -4.19
CA ALA A 63 -17.84 -10.55 -4.79
C ALA A 63 -17.69 -11.70 -3.77
N GLY A 64 -17.54 -11.40 -2.47
CA GLY A 64 -17.36 -12.37 -1.40
C GLY A 64 -16.06 -13.18 -1.47
N LEU A 65 -15.05 -12.74 -2.24
CA LEU A 65 -13.78 -13.44 -2.46
C LEU A 65 -12.84 -13.25 -1.26
N LYS A 66 -13.11 -13.89 -0.14
CA LYS A 66 -12.38 -13.75 1.13
C LYS A 66 -11.00 -14.42 1.14
N ASP A 67 -10.40 -14.64 -0.01
CA ASP A 67 -9.08 -15.24 -0.19
C ASP A 67 -8.06 -14.15 -0.54
N PHE A 68 -7.07 -13.94 0.31
CA PHE A 68 -6.05 -12.90 0.13
C PHE A 68 -5.17 -13.09 -1.12
N ARG A 69 -5.23 -14.26 -1.77
CA ARG A 69 -4.56 -14.50 -3.05
C ARG A 69 -5.03 -13.55 -4.15
N TYR A 70 -6.28 -13.08 -4.12
CA TYR A 70 -6.78 -12.04 -5.05
C TYR A 70 -6.10 -10.68 -4.81
N GLU A 71 -5.94 -10.27 -3.55
CA GLU A 71 -5.20 -9.06 -3.18
C GLU A 71 -3.71 -9.19 -3.54
N GLN A 72 -3.11 -10.36 -3.31
CA GLN A 72 -1.75 -10.66 -3.74
C GLN A 72 -1.57 -10.45 -5.24
N ILE A 73 -2.50 -10.97 -6.07
CA ILE A 73 -2.48 -10.80 -7.52
C ILE A 73 -2.50 -9.32 -7.90
N MET A 74 -3.38 -8.53 -7.30
CA MET A 74 -3.47 -7.10 -7.59
C MET A 74 -2.18 -6.36 -7.24
N CYS A 75 -1.59 -6.64 -6.08
CA CYS A 75 -0.29 -6.09 -5.69
C CYS A 75 0.81 -6.45 -6.69
N GLU A 76 0.86 -7.69 -7.14
CA GLU A 76 1.86 -8.18 -8.07
C GLU A 76 1.74 -7.55 -9.47
N GLU A 77 0.53 -7.47 -10.01
CA GLU A 77 0.33 -6.93 -11.36
C GLU A 77 0.55 -5.40 -11.39
N LEU A 78 0.18 -4.66 -10.35
CA LEU A 78 0.51 -3.23 -10.22
C LEU A 78 2.02 -3.00 -10.11
N ALA A 79 2.72 -3.80 -9.31
CA ALA A 79 4.17 -3.71 -9.20
C ALA A 79 4.88 -4.07 -10.50
N ARG A 80 4.35 -5.02 -11.28
CA ARG A 80 4.89 -5.43 -12.58
C ARG A 80 4.89 -4.30 -13.61
N ILE A 81 3.85 -3.47 -13.63
CA ILE A 81 3.76 -2.29 -14.52
C ILE A 81 4.39 -1.04 -13.90
N ASN A 82 4.94 -1.17 -12.68
CA ASN A 82 5.52 -0.06 -11.91
C ASN A 82 4.58 1.15 -11.76
N GLU A 83 3.28 0.90 -11.48
CA GLU A 83 2.30 1.96 -11.22
C GLU A 83 2.05 2.10 -9.70
N PRO A 84 2.68 3.10 -9.07
CA PRO A 84 2.58 3.29 -7.63
C PRO A 84 1.40 4.21 -7.21
N GLY A 85 0.77 4.91 -8.15
CA GLY A 85 -0.27 5.91 -7.84
C GLY A 85 -1.65 5.32 -7.73
N PHE A 86 -1.94 4.30 -8.53
CA PHE A 86 -3.23 3.60 -8.47
C PHE A 86 -3.25 2.62 -7.29
N MET A 87 -3.42 3.17 -6.09
CA MET A 87 -3.27 2.48 -4.83
C MET A 87 -4.50 1.64 -4.44
N ILE A 88 -4.93 0.71 -5.32
CA ILE A 88 -5.95 -0.30 -4.96
C ILE A 88 -5.59 -1.02 -3.66
N PRO A 89 -4.34 -1.47 -3.42
CA PRO A 89 -4.01 -2.15 -2.18
C PRO A 89 -4.25 -1.30 -0.92
N LEU A 90 -3.99 0.01 -0.97
CA LEU A 90 -4.31 0.91 0.14
C LEU A 90 -5.83 0.97 0.36
N HIS A 91 -6.59 1.14 -0.71
CA HIS A 91 -8.04 1.28 -0.68
C HIS A 91 -8.72 -0.03 -0.24
N SER A 92 -8.39 -1.14 -0.91
CA SER A 92 -9.07 -2.43 -0.76
C SER A 92 -8.52 -3.29 0.37
N ALA A 93 -7.18 -3.41 0.49
CA ALA A 93 -6.57 -4.30 1.48
C ALA A 93 -6.23 -3.61 2.81
N LEU A 94 -6.15 -2.26 2.85
CA LEU A 94 -5.84 -1.53 4.08
C LEU A 94 -7.06 -0.78 4.64
N CYS A 95 -7.60 0.18 3.88
CA CYS A 95 -8.64 1.08 4.39
C CYS A 95 -10.02 0.40 4.49
N GLY A 96 -10.44 -0.31 3.45
CA GLY A 96 -11.72 -1.01 3.42
C GLY A 96 -11.96 -1.95 4.61
N PRO A 97 -10.98 -2.77 5.01
CA PRO A 97 -11.10 -3.66 6.15
C PRO A 97 -11.42 -2.98 7.48
N TYR A 98 -10.97 -1.74 7.72
CA TYR A 98 -11.36 -1.01 8.94
C TYR A 98 -12.87 -0.79 9.02
N ILE A 99 -13.51 -0.43 7.91
CA ILE A 99 -14.96 -0.22 7.87
C ILE A 99 -15.70 -1.56 7.96
N ALA A 100 -15.21 -2.58 7.25
CA ALA A 100 -15.83 -3.90 7.25
C ALA A 100 -15.74 -4.60 8.61
N GLU A 101 -14.63 -4.45 9.36
CA GLU A 101 -14.41 -5.15 10.63
C GLU A 101 -14.99 -4.36 11.82
N TYR A 102 -14.77 -3.04 11.87
CA TYR A 102 -15.10 -2.21 13.03
C TYR A 102 -16.32 -1.32 12.83
N GLY A 103 -16.82 -1.17 11.60
CA GLY A 103 -18.03 -0.43 11.31
C GLY A 103 -19.28 -1.17 11.77
N ASN A 104 -20.29 -0.41 12.23
CA ASN A 104 -21.63 -0.93 12.49
C ASN A 104 -22.41 -1.15 11.18
N ALA A 105 -23.61 -1.74 11.24
CA ALA A 105 -24.42 -2.05 10.07
C ALA A 105 -24.77 -0.80 9.24
N GLU A 106 -25.05 0.32 9.90
CA GLU A 106 -25.40 1.59 9.23
C GLU A 106 -24.19 2.17 8.49
N GLN A 107 -23.01 2.14 9.11
CA GLN A 107 -21.75 2.58 8.48
C GLN A 107 -21.40 1.70 7.27
N LYS A 108 -21.51 0.40 7.40
CA LYS A 108 -21.25 -0.53 6.28
C LYS A 108 -22.23 -0.27 5.12
N ALA A 109 -23.51 -0.19 5.40
CA ALA A 109 -24.54 0.09 4.38
C ALA A 109 -24.35 1.46 3.70
N ARG A 110 -23.85 2.45 4.45
CA ARG A 110 -23.63 3.81 3.94
C ARG A 110 -22.39 3.91 3.08
N PHE A 111 -21.29 3.29 3.47
CA PHE A 111 -19.98 3.54 2.86
C PHE A 111 -19.53 2.44 1.89
N LEU A 112 -19.73 1.15 2.21
CA LEU A 112 -19.18 0.07 1.41
C LEU A 112 -19.64 0.06 -0.05
N PRO A 113 -20.91 0.30 -0.40
CA PRO A 113 -21.32 0.32 -1.82
C PRO A 113 -20.56 1.37 -2.65
N GLY A 114 -20.40 2.58 -2.13
CA GLY A 114 -19.64 3.65 -2.79
C GLY A 114 -18.13 3.36 -2.88
N ILE A 115 -17.57 2.67 -1.88
CA ILE A 115 -16.17 2.25 -1.86
C ILE A 115 -15.92 1.16 -2.90
N ILE A 116 -16.82 0.18 -2.99
CA ILE A 116 -16.75 -0.93 -3.95
C ILE A 116 -16.92 -0.42 -5.38
N SER A 117 -17.81 0.54 -5.61
CA SER A 117 -17.99 1.14 -6.95
C SER A 117 -16.89 2.10 -7.37
N GLY A 118 -15.99 2.50 -6.45
CA GLY A 118 -14.96 3.51 -6.70
C GLY A 118 -15.47 4.96 -6.73
N GLU A 119 -16.68 5.21 -6.31
CA GLU A 119 -17.20 6.56 -6.10
C GLU A 119 -16.63 7.20 -4.84
N ILE A 120 -16.42 6.39 -3.79
CA ILE A 120 -15.77 6.79 -2.55
C ILE A 120 -14.35 6.22 -2.53
N ILE A 121 -13.34 7.09 -2.61
CA ILE A 121 -11.94 6.73 -2.45
C ILE A 121 -11.54 6.91 -0.99
N LEU A 122 -10.78 5.94 -0.45
CA LEU A 122 -10.35 5.92 0.94
C LEU A 122 -8.91 6.37 1.12
N ALA A 123 -8.66 6.96 2.29
CA ALA A 123 -7.34 7.13 2.87
C ALA A 123 -7.35 6.79 4.36
N VAL A 124 -6.19 6.51 4.93
CA VAL A 124 -5.97 6.37 6.37
C VAL A 124 -4.94 7.38 6.84
N ALA A 125 -5.24 8.13 7.89
CA ALA A 125 -4.42 9.21 8.40
C ALA A 125 -3.97 8.93 9.84
N MET A 126 -2.77 8.36 9.96
CA MET A 126 -2.12 8.05 11.24
C MET A 126 -0.97 9.02 11.54
N THR A 127 -0.05 9.18 10.58
CA THR A 127 1.21 9.91 10.72
C THR A 127 1.00 11.41 10.90
N GLU A 128 1.75 12.00 11.83
CA GLU A 128 1.78 13.45 12.11
C GLU A 128 3.19 14.02 11.92
N PRO A 129 3.37 15.33 11.79
CA PRO A 129 4.70 15.94 11.76
C PRO A 129 5.61 15.55 12.93
N SER A 130 5.03 15.21 14.08
CA SER A 130 5.73 14.82 15.31
C SER A 130 5.64 13.33 15.65
N ALA A 131 4.88 12.52 14.93
CA ALA A 131 4.60 11.12 15.27
C ALA A 131 4.52 10.24 14.01
N GLY A 132 5.54 9.42 13.79
CA GLY A 132 5.59 8.39 12.75
C GLY A 132 5.67 7.00 13.37
N SER A 133 6.89 6.51 13.64
CA SER A 133 7.10 5.20 14.30
C SER A 133 6.51 5.15 15.71
N ASP A 134 6.50 6.26 16.44
CA ASP A 134 5.82 6.41 17.73
C ASP A 134 4.38 6.92 17.52
N LEU A 135 3.48 6.03 17.11
CA LEU A 135 2.06 6.35 16.94
C LEU A 135 1.38 6.79 18.24
N ALA A 136 1.83 6.28 19.39
CA ALA A 136 1.30 6.69 20.70
C ALA A 136 1.63 8.15 21.03
N GLY A 137 2.65 8.72 20.40
CA GLY A 137 3.04 10.13 20.52
C GLY A 137 2.20 11.12 19.70
N MET A 138 1.16 10.67 18.96
CA MET A 138 0.30 11.58 18.18
C MET A 138 -0.36 12.66 19.04
N ARG A 139 -0.66 13.80 18.40
CA ARG A 139 -1.22 14.98 19.07
C ARG A 139 -2.61 15.37 18.58
N THR A 140 -3.04 14.87 17.43
CA THR A 140 -4.42 15.09 16.95
C THR A 140 -5.40 14.57 18.00
N THR A 141 -6.39 15.40 18.35
CA THR A 141 -7.40 15.11 19.38
C THR A 141 -8.80 15.08 18.81
N ALA A 142 -9.66 14.28 19.42
CA ALA A 142 -11.09 14.25 19.17
C ALA A 142 -11.81 14.36 20.51
N VAL A 143 -12.34 15.56 20.80
CA VAL A 143 -13.02 15.87 22.07
C VAL A 143 -14.50 15.57 21.92
N ASP A 144 -15.04 14.75 22.82
CA ASP A 144 -16.48 14.46 22.88
C ASP A 144 -17.27 15.71 23.32
N LYS A 145 -18.21 16.17 22.48
CA LYS A 145 -19.10 17.31 22.73
C LYS A 145 -20.56 16.91 23.03
N GLY A 146 -20.80 15.61 23.17
CA GLY A 146 -22.13 15.04 23.39
C GLY A 146 -22.77 14.53 22.10
N ASP A 147 -23.08 15.38 21.16
CA ASP A 147 -23.70 15.06 19.87
C ASP A 147 -22.69 14.78 18.74
N HIS A 148 -21.45 15.27 18.90
CA HIS A 148 -20.36 15.07 17.91
C HIS A 148 -19.00 14.98 18.61
N TYR A 149 -17.97 14.63 17.84
CA TYR A 149 -16.57 14.83 18.23
C TYR A 149 -15.99 16.06 17.54
N GLU A 150 -15.29 16.89 18.30
CA GLU A 150 -14.54 18.02 17.75
C GLU A 150 -13.10 17.60 17.52
N LEU A 151 -12.72 17.50 16.23
CA LEU A 151 -11.41 17.02 15.80
C LEU A 151 -10.47 18.20 15.55
N ASN A 152 -9.29 18.17 16.17
CA ASN A 152 -8.24 19.19 16.03
C ASN A 152 -6.87 18.54 15.86
N GLY A 153 -6.08 19.04 14.88
CA GLY A 153 -4.72 18.57 14.63
C GLY A 153 -4.30 18.61 13.17
N SER A 154 -3.25 17.86 12.85
CA SER A 154 -2.76 17.75 11.47
C SER A 154 -2.14 16.38 11.22
N LYS A 155 -2.25 15.92 9.99
CA LYS A 155 -1.65 14.68 9.50
C LYS A 155 -0.76 14.96 8.31
N VAL A 156 0.28 14.14 8.10
CA VAL A 156 1.25 14.34 7.04
C VAL A 156 1.59 13.02 6.35
N PHE A 157 2.02 13.09 5.10
CA PHE A 157 2.36 11.95 4.25
C PHE A 157 1.16 11.02 3.98
N ILE A 158 -0.04 11.59 3.86
CA ILE A 158 -1.26 10.80 3.67
C ILE A 158 -1.44 10.49 2.19
N SER A 159 -1.32 9.22 1.86
CA SER A 159 -1.59 8.66 0.53
C SER A 159 -3.07 8.76 0.22
N ASN A 160 -3.43 9.08 -1.01
CA ASN A 160 -4.78 9.45 -1.45
C ASN A 160 -5.34 10.67 -0.70
N GLY A 161 -4.50 11.46 -0.01
CA GLY A 161 -4.96 12.57 0.82
C GLY A 161 -5.70 13.66 0.07
N LEU A 162 -5.38 13.87 -1.21
CA LEU A 162 -6.14 14.76 -2.10
C LEU A 162 -7.34 14.07 -2.74
N LEU A 163 -7.19 12.80 -3.13
CA LEU A 163 -8.23 12.03 -3.82
C LEU A 163 -9.35 11.57 -2.89
N ALA A 164 -9.05 11.20 -1.66
CA ALA A 164 -9.99 10.54 -0.77
C ALA A 164 -11.27 11.35 -0.53
N ASP A 165 -12.40 10.66 -0.55
CA ASP A 165 -13.70 11.19 -0.15
C ASP A 165 -13.94 10.96 1.34
N VAL A 166 -13.41 9.86 1.87
CA VAL A 166 -13.45 9.53 3.30
C VAL A 166 -12.04 9.19 3.78
N VAL A 167 -11.62 9.85 4.84
CA VAL A 167 -10.34 9.62 5.51
C VAL A 167 -10.60 8.99 6.88
N ILE A 168 -10.00 7.82 7.13
CA ILE A 168 -9.99 7.19 8.45
C ILE A 168 -8.92 7.88 9.28
N VAL A 169 -9.32 8.76 10.20
CA VAL A 169 -8.41 9.59 11.01
C VAL A 169 -8.25 9.00 12.40
N ALA A 170 -7.01 8.66 12.77
CA ALA A 170 -6.68 8.32 14.15
C ALA A 170 -6.49 9.58 14.98
N ALA A 171 -7.21 9.71 16.11
CA ALA A 171 -7.10 10.84 17.01
C ALA A 171 -7.25 10.42 18.47
N LYS A 172 -6.55 11.12 19.37
CA LYS A 172 -6.65 10.89 20.82
C LYS A 172 -8.02 11.35 21.35
N THR A 173 -8.65 10.48 22.11
CA THR A 173 -9.93 10.73 22.77
C THR A 173 -9.79 10.99 24.27
N ASP A 174 -8.64 10.61 24.86
CA ASP A 174 -8.31 10.84 26.27
C ASP A 174 -6.83 11.26 26.39
N PRO A 175 -6.54 12.53 26.66
CA PRO A 175 -5.17 13.02 26.79
C PRO A 175 -4.36 12.36 27.92
N ALA A 176 -5.03 11.86 28.96
CA ALA A 176 -4.38 11.20 30.10
C ALA A 176 -3.91 9.78 29.78
N ASN A 177 -4.50 9.14 28.76
CA ASN A 177 -4.15 7.80 28.32
C ASN A 177 -3.57 7.83 26.89
N LYS A 178 -2.26 7.63 26.75
CA LYS A 178 -1.57 7.68 25.46
C LYS A 178 -2.07 6.67 24.42
N HIS A 179 -2.72 5.58 24.85
CA HIS A 179 -3.27 4.55 23.97
C HIS A 179 -4.77 4.71 23.69
N ALA A 180 -5.46 5.63 24.40
CA ALA A 180 -6.85 5.92 24.12
C ALA A 180 -6.97 6.81 22.87
N MET A 181 -7.28 6.19 21.75
CA MET A 181 -7.56 6.85 20.48
C MET A 181 -8.75 6.21 19.79
N GLY A 182 -9.49 7.01 19.04
CA GLY A 182 -10.56 6.57 18.16
C GLY A 182 -10.14 6.64 16.70
N LEU A 183 -10.87 5.94 15.84
CA LEU A 183 -10.80 6.05 14.39
C LEU A 183 -12.07 6.74 13.90
N PHE A 184 -11.91 7.86 13.21
CA PHE A 184 -13.01 8.72 12.77
C PHE A 184 -13.09 8.76 11.24
N LEU A 185 -14.29 8.51 10.68
CA LEU A 185 -14.57 8.67 9.26
C LEU A 185 -14.81 10.16 8.95
N VAL A 186 -13.78 10.84 8.47
CA VAL A 186 -13.84 12.24 8.11
C VAL A 186 -14.13 12.36 6.63
N GLU A 187 -15.30 12.90 6.29
CA GLU A 187 -15.76 13.07 4.91
C GLU A 187 -15.19 14.35 4.30
N ARG A 188 -15.01 14.32 2.99
CA ARG A 188 -14.36 15.36 2.19
C ARG A 188 -14.80 16.79 2.49
N ASP A 189 -16.11 16.99 2.68
CA ASP A 189 -16.72 18.31 2.73
C ASP A 189 -17.05 18.78 4.16
N MET A 190 -16.53 18.07 5.19
CA MET A 190 -16.70 18.50 6.56
C MET A 190 -16.02 19.85 6.81
N LEU A 191 -16.77 20.80 7.39
CA LEU A 191 -16.28 22.14 7.67
C LEU A 191 -15.09 22.10 8.64
N GLY A 192 -14.00 22.80 8.30
CA GLY A 192 -12.76 22.82 9.07
C GLY A 192 -11.78 21.71 8.72
N PHE A 193 -12.15 20.80 7.80
CA PHE A 193 -11.24 19.83 7.20
C PHE A 193 -10.62 20.41 5.94
N GLU A 194 -9.31 20.57 5.94
CA GLU A 194 -8.57 21.15 4.83
C GLU A 194 -7.48 20.18 4.35
N ARG A 195 -7.29 20.11 3.04
CA ARG A 195 -6.19 19.42 2.39
C ARG A 195 -5.10 20.41 2.04
N GLY A 196 -3.89 20.07 2.44
CA GLY A 196 -2.71 20.83 2.07
C GLY A 196 -2.27 20.53 0.63
N ARG A 197 -1.03 20.85 0.36
CA ARG A 197 -0.43 20.64 -0.95
C ARG A 197 -0.13 19.15 -1.21
N ASN A 198 -0.06 18.77 -2.49
CA ASN A 198 0.58 17.52 -2.89
C ASN A 198 2.09 17.63 -2.65
N LEU A 199 2.64 16.73 -1.83
CA LEU A 199 4.05 16.76 -1.44
C LEU A 199 4.94 16.25 -2.57
N LYS A 200 6.03 16.96 -2.85
CA LYS A 200 7.04 16.53 -3.83
C LYS A 200 7.88 15.39 -3.27
N LYS A 201 7.88 14.26 -3.95
CA LYS A 201 8.54 13.00 -3.52
C LYS A 201 9.69 12.64 -4.44
N LEU A 202 10.60 11.79 -3.95
CA LEU A 202 11.66 11.18 -4.75
C LEU A 202 11.07 10.31 -5.87
N GLY A 203 10.15 9.41 -5.50
CA GLY A 203 9.43 8.49 -6.37
C GLY A 203 7.93 8.51 -6.13
N MET A 204 7.21 7.51 -6.65
CA MET A 204 5.75 7.40 -6.57
C MET A 204 5.06 8.70 -7.02
N LYS A 205 5.49 9.23 -8.16
CA LYS A 205 5.08 10.57 -8.59
C LYS A 205 3.61 10.64 -8.98
N SER A 206 3.05 9.57 -9.54
CA SER A 206 1.63 9.45 -9.88
C SER A 206 0.71 9.36 -8.65
N GLN A 207 1.26 9.07 -7.46
CA GLN A 207 0.48 8.99 -6.24
C GLN A 207 0.44 10.34 -5.52
N ASP A 208 -0.76 10.83 -5.21
CA ASP A 208 -0.92 11.99 -4.34
C ASP A 208 -0.57 11.65 -2.89
N THR A 209 0.14 12.56 -2.26
CA THR A 209 0.52 12.45 -0.84
C THR A 209 0.39 13.83 -0.23
N ALA A 210 -0.52 14.00 0.73
CA ALA A 210 -0.89 15.32 1.23
C ALA A 210 -0.68 15.49 2.73
N GLU A 211 -0.66 16.75 3.12
CA GLU A 211 -0.91 17.21 4.49
C GLU A 211 -2.42 17.37 4.67
N LEU A 212 -2.94 17.01 5.82
CA LEU A 212 -4.34 17.18 6.20
C LEU A 212 -4.42 18.00 7.49
N PHE A 213 -5.33 18.97 7.52
CA PHE A 213 -5.52 19.86 8.65
C PHE A 213 -6.95 19.77 9.15
N PHE A 214 -7.10 19.75 10.47
CA PHE A 214 -8.36 19.66 11.16
C PHE A 214 -8.47 20.83 12.14
N ASN A 215 -9.41 21.73 11.88
CA ASN A 215 -9.65 22.92 12.71
C ASN A 215 -11.10 22.92 13.18
N ASN A 216 -11.32 22.44 14.40
CA ASN A 216 -12.64 22.28 15.01
C ASN A 216 -13.62 21.52 14.10
N VAL A 217 -13.14 20.46 13.43
CA VAL A 217 -13.99 19.64 12.56
C VAL A 217 -15.02 18.91 13.40
N LYS A 218 -16.29 19.15 13.11
CA LYS A 218 -17.41 18.46 13.76
C LYS A 218 -17.64 17.12 13.07
N VAL A 219 -17.18 16.05 13.72
CA VAL A 219 -17.37 14.68 13.25
C VAL A 219 -18.57 14.08 13.97
N PRO A 220 -19.65 13.72 13.27
CA PRO A 220 -20.82 13.09 13.87
C PRO A 220 -20.47 11.84 14.66
N LYS A 221 -21.25 11.52 15.69
CA LYS A 221 -21.04 10.30 16.51
C LYS A 221 -21.09 9.03 15.69
N GLU A 222 -21.96 8.99 14.72
CA GLU A 222 -22.12 7.88 13.78
C GLU A 222 -20.92 7.68 12.85
N ASN A 223 -19.97 8.60 12.81
CA ASN A 223 -18.73 8.46 12.04
C ASN A 223 -17.54 7.94 12.88
N LEU A 224 -17.75 7.59 14.15
CA LEU A 224 -16.77 6.87 14.96
C LEU A 224 -16.78 5.38 14.60
N LEU A 225 -15.63 4.80 14.22
CA LEU A 225 -15.48 3.37 14.00
C LEU A 225 -15.26 2.64 15.33
N GLY A 226 -16.17 1.76 15.67
CA GLY A 226 -16.09 0.94 16.89
C GLY A 226 -16.06 1.77 18.18
N ASP A 227 -15.13 1.47 19.09
CA ASP A 227 -14.98 2.12 20.39
C ASP A 227 -14.04 3.33 20.32
N ALA A 228 -14.41 4.41 21.01
CA ALA A 228 -13.63 5.65 21.04
C ALA A 228 -12.22 5.53 21.63
N LYS A 229 -11.93 4.46 22.36
CA LYS A 229 -10.61 4.16 22.94
C LYS A 229 -9.95 2.92 22.30
N GLY A 230 -10.65 2.25 21.37
CA GLY A 230 -10.21 1.01 20.74
C GLY A 230 -9.27 1.19 19.54
N GLY A 231 -9.15 2.40 19.01
CA GLY A 231 -8.46 2.67 17.74
C GLY A 231 -7.00 2.20 17.69
N PHE A 232 -6.25 2.30 18.81
CA PHE A 232 -4.88 1.78 18.85
C PHE A 232 -4.84 0.27 18.58
N PHE A 233 -5.74 -0.47 19.22
CA PHE A 233 -5.85 -1.92 19.01
C PHE A 233 -6.27 -2.25 17.58
N TYR A 234 -7.21 -1.51 17.01
CA TYR A 234 -7.66 -1.68 15.62
C TYR A 234 -6.52 -1.48 14.63
N LEU A 235 -5.71 -0.42 14.83
CA LEU A 235 -4.52 -0.18 14.02
C LEU A 235 -3.53 -1.35 14.11
N MET A 236 -3.21 -1.79 15.31
CA MET A 236 -2.24 -2.90 15.51
C MET A 236 -2.69 -4.20 14.85
N ASN A 237 -3.99 -4.52 14.90
CA ASN A 237 -4.54 -5.73 14.28
C ASN A 237 -4.40 -5.70 12.74
N MET A 238 -4.59 -4.54 12.10
CA MET A 238 -4.53 -4.43 10.64
C MET A 238 -3.09 -4.37 10.09
N LEU A 239 -2.10 -4.03 10.92
CA LEU A 239 -0.71 -3.88 10.47
C LEU A 239 -0.09 -5.17 9.91
N ALA A 240 -0.51 -6.35 10.36
CA ALA A 240 0.02 -7.60 9.82
C ALA A 240 -0.36 -7.78 8.34
N GLN A 241 -1.62 -7.49 7.99
CA GLN A 241 -2.11 -7.53 6.61
C GLN A 241 -1.45 -6.43 5.76
N GLU A 242 -1.29 -5.22 6.29
CA GLU A 242 -0.59 -4.13 5.62
C GLU A 242 0.85 -4.50 5.25
N ARG A 243 1.60 -5.10 6.17
CA ARG A 243 2.98 -5.58 5.93
C ARG A 243 3.03 -6.68 4.90
N LEU A 244 2.09 -7.63 4.92
CA LEU A 244 1.98 -8.68 3.91
C LEU A 244 1.68 -8.10 2.52
N THR A 245 0.75 -7.15 2.41
CA THR A 245 0.45 -6.41 1.17
C THR A 245 1.72 -5.78 0.59
N ASN A 246 2.52 -5.12 1.43
CA ASN A 246 3.80 -4.55 1.03
C ASN A 246 4.80 -5.62 0.57
N ALA A 247 4.87 -6.74 1.27
CA ALA A 247 5.78 -7.84 0.91
C ALA A 247 5.43 -8.40 -0.48
N CYS A 248 4.15 -8.60 -0.79
CA CYS A 248 3.69 -9.06 -2.10
C CYS A 248 4.11 -8.11 -3.23
N GLY A 249 3.88 -6.80 -3.05
CA GLY A 249 4.30 -5.80 -4.02
C GLY A 249 5.82 -5.68 -4.17
N ALA A 250 6.57 -5.81 -3.05
CA ALA A 250 8.03 -5.71 -3.07
C ALA A 250 8.70 -6.85 -3.83
N VAL A 251 8.26 -8.09 -3.64
CA VAL A 251 8.81 -9.25 -4.39
C VAL A 251 8.51 -9.10 -5.87
N ALA A 252 7.28 -8.75 -6.24
CA ALA A 252 6.91 -8.56 -7.64
C ALA A 252 7.64 -7.38 -8.30
N GLY A 253 7.87 -6.29 -7.55
CA GLY A 253 8.70 -5.17 -8.00
C GLY A 253 10.16 -5.56 -8.24
N ALA A 254 10.73 -6.41 -7.36
CA ALA A 254 12.07 -6.95 -7.55
C ALA A 254 12.16 -7.86 -8.78
N GLU A 255 11.14 -8.70 -9.04
CA GLU A 255 11.04 -9.52 -10.24
C GLU A 255 10.97 -8.66 -11.51
N ALA A 256 10.13 -7.62 -11.51
CA ALA A 256 9.99 -6.71 -12.64
C ALA A 256 11.31 -5.95 -12.92
N ALA A 257 12.00 -5.49 -11.88
CA ALA A 257 13.29 -4.81 -12.01
C ALA A 257 14.38 -5.74 -12.54
N LEU A 258 14.43 -6.99 -12.06
CA LEU A 258 15.34 -7.99 -12.56
C LEU A 258 15.08 -8.29 -14.04
N GLN A 259 13.80 -8.45 -14.44
CA GLN A 259 13.46 -8.73 -15.85
C GLN A 259 13.86 -7.57 -16.76
N ALA A 260 13.52 -6.33 -16.38
CA ALA A 260 13.93 -5.14 -17.13
C ALA A 260 15.47 -5.05 -17.27
N THR A 261 16.19 -5.40 -16.22
CA THR A 261 17.66 -5.42 -16.23
C THR A 261 18.21 -6.52 -17.15
N ILE A 262 17.62 -7.72 -17.12
CA ILE A 262 18.00 -8.84 -18.02
C ILE A 262 17.81 -8.44 -19.48
N ASP A 263 16.68 -7.83 -19.82
CA ASP A 263 16.37 -7.42 -21.19
C ASP A 263 17.38 -6.37 -21.66
N TYR A 264 17.65 -5.34 -20.85
CA TYR A 264 18.62 -4.32 -21.15
C TYR A 264 20.04 -4.87 -21.38
N VAL A 265 20.58 -5.72 -20.49
CA VAL A 265 21.96 -6.21 -20.60
C VAL A 265 22.15 -7.22 -21.74
N LYS A 266 21.07 -7.83 -22.25
CA LYS A 266 21.08 -8.67 -23.44
C LYS A 266 21.25 -7.84 -24.72
N GLU A 267 20.64 -6.66 -24.77
CA GLU A 267 20.68 -5.76 -25.93
C GLU A 267 21.91 -4.84 -25.92
N ARG A 268 22.24 -4.29 -24.77
CA ARG A 268 23.36 -3.36 -24.61
C ARG A 268 24.70 -4.04 -24.84
N LYS A 269 25.48 -3.49 -25.75
CA LYS A 269 26.84 -3.96 -26.05
C LYS A 269 27.89 -3.03 -25.43
N ALA A 270 28.98 -3.64 -24.97
CA ALA A 270 30.22 -3.00 -24.58
C ALA A 270 31.39 -3.93 -24.95
N PHE A 271 32.48 -3.39 -25.46
CA PHE A 271 33.61 -4.17 -25.95
C PHE A 271 33.17 -5.28 -26.95
N ASP A 272 32.34 -4.88 -27.94
CA ASP A 272 31.82 -5.70 -29.05
C ASP A 272 30.95 -6.91 -28.66
N ARG A 273 30.50 -7.00 -27.43
CA ARG A 273 29.63 -8.10 -26.95
C ARG A 273 28.55 -7.60 -26.01
N PRO A 274 27.40 -8.32 -25.88
CA PRO A 274 26.37 -7.99 -24.91
C PRO A 274 26.92 -7.90 -23.49
N VAL A 275 26.40 -6.93 -22.68
CA VAL A 275 26.78 -6.78 -21.28
C VAL A 275 26.49 -8.04 -20.47
N SER A 276 25.45 -8.80 -20.85
CA SER A 276 25.10 -10.10 -20.28
C SER A 276 26.20 -11.17 -20.42
N HIS A 277 27.15 -11.00 -21.32
CA HIS A 277 28.26 -11.97 -21.51
C HIS A 277 29.39 -11.80 -20.51
N PHE A 278 29.45 -10.69 -19.75
CA PHE A 278 30.46 -10.52 -18.73
C PHE A 278 30.14 -11.36 -17.49
N GLN A 279 31.15 -12.03 -16.91
CA GLN A 279 30.96 -12.96 -15.81
C GLN A 279 30.33 -12.27 -14.58
N ASN A 280 30.80 -11.08 -14.21
CA ASN A 280 30.25 -10.34 -13.07
C ASN A 280 28.75 -10.02 -13.25
N THR A 281 28.32 -9.64 -14.47
CA THR A 281 26.90 -9.39 -14.78
C THR A 281 26.07 -10.66 -14.56
N ARG A 282 26.53 -11.78 -15.09
CA ARG A 282 25.84 -13.08 -14.92
C ARG A 282 25.73 -13.51 -13.47
N PHE A 283 26.79 -13.29 -12.67
CA PHE A 283 26.77 -13.64 -11.25
C PHE A 283 25.77 -12.78 -10.48
N LYS A 284 25.77 -11.45 -10.69
CA LYS A 284 24.78 -10.54 -10.08
C LYS A 284 23.36 -10.93 -10.42
N LEU A 285 23.05 -11.21 -11.69
CA LEU A 285 21.71 -11.65 -12.13
C LEU A 285 21.30 -12.99 -11.48
N ALA A 286 22.24 -13.95 -11.38
CA ALA A 286 21.96 -15.23 -10.73
C ALA A 286 21.71 -15.10 -9.22
N GLU A 287 22.46 -14.24 -8.53
CA GLU A 287 22.26 -13.94 -7.10
C GLU A 287 20.89 -13.28 -6.87
N MET A 288 20.54 -12.26 -7.68
CA MET A 288 19.24 -11.58 -7.58
C MET A 288 18.10 -12.58 -7.84
N ARG A 289 18.19 -13.39 -8.88
CA ARG A 289 17.19 -14.44 -9.18
C ARG A 289 16.99 -15.39 -8.00
N THR A 290 18.07 -15.87 -7.42
CA THR A 290 18.01 -16.79 -6.27
C THR A 290 17.32 -16.14 -5.07
N GLN A 291 17.68 -14.90 -4.73
CA GLN A 291 17.09 -14.20 -3.59
C GLN A 291 15.60 -13.89 -3.82
N ILE A 292 15.20 -13.52 -5.04
CA ILE A 292 13.80 -13.29 -5.40
C ILE A 292 12.98 -14.59 -5.30
N ASP A 293 13.52 -15.72 -5.76
CA ASP A 293 12.81 -17.01 -5.66
C ASP A 293 12.58 -17.42 -4.19
N VAL A 294 13.58 -17.21 -3.32
CA VAL A 294 13.44 -17.46 -1.88
C VAL A 294 12.40 -16.51 -1.26
N ALA A 295 12.45 -15.21 -1.59
CA ALA A 295 11.49 -14.21 -1.13
C ALA A 295 10.07 -14.55 -1.55
N GLN A 296 9.90 -15.01 -2.80
CA GLN A 296 8.59 -15.39 -3.34
C GLN A 296 7.98 -16.57 -2.58
N VAL A 297 8.75 -17.63 -2.35
CA VAL A 297 8.28 -18.81 -1.60
C VAL A 297 7.88 -18.42 -0.17
N PHE A 298 8.66 -17.58 0.49
CA PHE A 298 8.35 -17.10 1.84
C PHE A 298 7.07 -16.25 1.84
N THR A 299 6.93 -15.32 0.90
CA THR A 299 5.74 -14.47 0.79
C THR A 299 4.49 -15.28 0.49
N ASP A 300 4.56 -16.25 -0.44
CA ASP A 300 3.45 -17.14 -0.76
C ASP A 300 3.01 -17.96 0.46
N ARG A 301 3.96 -18.43 1.27
CA ARG A 301 3.64 -19.09 2.54
C ARG A 301 2.94 -18.13 3.50
N CYS A 302 3.39 -16.90 3.64
CA CYS A 302 2.73 -15.89 4.50
C CYS A 302 1.29 -15.60 4.05
N VAL A 303 1.02 -15.56 2.73
CA VAL A 303 -0.34 -15.41 2.20
C VAL A 303 -1.23 -16.60 2.59
N MET A 304 -0.73 -17.82 2.49
CA MET A 304 -1.48 -19.00 2.90
C MET A 304 -1.73 -19.04 4.42
N ASP A 305 -0.75 -18.62 5.23
CA ASP A 305 -0.91 -18.50 6.68
C ASP A 305 -1.89 -17.39 7.05
N HIS A 306 -1.93 -16.28 6.29
CA HIS A 306 -2.92 -15.22 6.46
C HIS A 306 -4.35 -15.73 6.22
N ASN A 307 -4.60 -16.44 5.11
CA ASN A 307 -5.89 -17.05 4.80
C ASN A 307 -6.36 -18.02 5.91
N GLN A 308 -5.42 -18.69 6.57
CA GLN A 308 -5.71 -19.60 7.70
C GLN A 308 -5.76 -18.89 9.06
N LYS A 309 -5.63 -17.55 9.11
CA LYS A 309 -5.56 -16.74 10.34
C LYS A 309 -4.39 -17.16 11.27
N LYS A 310 -3.27 -17.60 10.66
CA LYS A 310 -2.06 -18.05 11.36
C LYS A 310 -0.87 -17.10 11.22
N LEU A 311 -0.99 -16.08 10.35
CA LEU A 311 0.08 -15.10 10.17
C LEU A 311 0.24 -14.27 11.43
N THR A 312 1.40 -14.38 12.08
CA THR A 312 1.71 -13.55 13.25
C THR A 312 2.29 -12.19 12.86
N PRO A 313 2.20 -11.16 13.73
CA PRO A 313 2.82 -9.86 13.50
C PRO A 313 4.33 -9.93 13.22
N GLU A 314 5.04 -10.85 13.88
CA GLU A 314 6.48 -11.07 13.71
C GLU A 314 6.80 -11.60 12.30
N VAL A 315 6.11 -12.65 11.88
CA VAL A 315 6.31 -13.25 10.54
C VAL A 315 5.95 -12.25 9.43
N ALA A 316 4.87 -11.46 9.61
CA ALA A 316 4.54 -10.38 8.69
C ALA A 316 5.64 -9.29 8.66
N ALA A 317 6.27 -8.99 9.79
CA ALA A 317 7.40 -8.07 9.87
C ALA A 317 8.65 -8.63 9.20
N GLU A 318 8.94 -9.92 9.35
CA GLU A 318 10.04 -10.61 8.65
C GLU A 318 9.84 -10.56 7.13
N ALA A 319 8.63 -10.86 6.66
CA ALA A 319 8.30 -10.82 5.24
C ALA A 319 8.51 -9.40 4.67
N LYS A 320 7.95 -8.39 5.33
CA LYS A 320 8.10 -6.98 4.93
C LYS A 320 9.56 -6.54 4.93
N LEU A 321 10.30 -6.82 6.01
CA LEU A 321 11.71 -6.47 6.14
C LEU A 321 12.53 -7.06 5.00
N PHE A 322 12.46 -8.39 4.83
CA PHE A 322 13.28 -9.10 3.85
C PHE A 322 12.98 -8.65 2.42
N THR A 323 11.71 -8.56 2.06
CA THR A 323 11.32 -8.29 0.66
C THR A 323 11.58 -6.84 0.25
N THR A 324 11.37 -5.87 1.15
CA THR A 324 11.62 -4.45 0.83
C THR A 324 13.12 -4.10 0.79
N GLU A 325 13.94 -4.74 1.63
CA GLU A 325 15.39 -4.64 1.54
C GLU A 325 15.91 -5.27 0.25
N LEU A 326 15.37 -6.45 -0.13
CA LEU A 326 15.72 -7.13 -1.38
C LEU A 326 15.34 -6.27 -2.60
N LEU A 327 14.13 -5.72 -2.63
CA LEU A 327 13.71 -4.83 -3.72
C LEU A 327 14.69 -3.67 -3.89
N CYS A 328 15.03 -2.98 -2.80
CA CYS A 328 15.99 -1.86 -2.85
C CYS A 328 17.35 -2.30 -3.38
N LYS A 329 17.84 -3.48 -3.00
CA LYS A 329 19.09 -4.05 -3.51
C LYS A 329 19.00 -4.36 -5.00
N VAL A 330 17.91 -4.97 -5.46
CA VAL A 330 17.74 -5.36 -6.87
C VAL A 330 17.66 -4.15 -7.79
N VAL A 331 16.91 -3.11 -7.40
CA VAL A 331 16.81 -1.89 -8.23
C VAL A 331 18.12 -1.12 -8.25
N ASP A 332 18.89 -1.10 -7.16
CA ASP A 332 20.21 -0.48 -7.09
C ASP A 332 21.22 -1.15 -8.03
N GLU A 333 21.30 -2.48 -7.98
CA GLU A 333 22.11 -3.26 -8.93
C GLU A 333 21.61 -3.12 -10.37
N GLY A 334 20.28 -3.01 -10.55
CA GLY A 334 19.67 -2.74 -11.86
C GLY A 334 20.13 -1.41 -12.43
N VAL A 335 20.08 -0.32 -11.66
CA VAL A 335 20.61 0.99 -12.07
C VAL A 335 22.08 0.90 -12.44
N GLN A 336 22.89 0.22 -11.60
CA GLN A 336 24.32 0.04 -11.87
C GLN A 336 24.58 -0.71 -13.19
N LEU A 337 23.81 -1.77 -13.48
CA LEU A 337 23.97 -2.55 -14.71
C LEU A 337 23.47 -1.82 -15.96
N HIS A 338 22.58 -0.85 -15.82
CA HIS A 338 22.18 0.04 -16.93
C HIS A 338 23.20 1.16 -17.20
N GLY A 339 24.12 1.44 -16.24
CA GLY A 339 25.08 2.53 -16.36
C GLY A 339 24.37 3.90 -16.44
N GLY A 340 24.85 4.81 -17.29
CA GLY A 340 24.26 6.16 -17.41
C GLY A 340 22.76 6.18 -17.72
N TRP A 341 22.27 5.23 -18.51
CA TRP A 341 20.84 5.10 -18.79
C TRP A 341 20.01 4.70 -17.57
N GLY A 342 20.59 3.98 -16.62
CA GLY A 342 19.92 3.67 -15.36
C GLY A 342 19.63 4.88 -14.47
N TYR A 343 20.28 6.02 -14.76
CA TYR A 343 20.07 7.29 -14.04
C TYR A 343 19.08 8.24 -14.74
N MET A 344 18.66 7.88 -15.95
CA MET A 344 17.73 8.68 -16.76
C MET A 344 16.29 8.26 -16.48
N TRP A 345 15.41 9.26 -16.26
CA TRP A 345 14.01 9.03 -15.88
C TRP A 345 13.18 8.31 -16.95
N GLU A 346 13.59 8.40 -18.20
CA GLU A 346 12.99 7.70 -19.34
C GLU A 346 13.14 6.18 -19.27
N TYR A 347 14.11 5.69 -18.49
CA TYR A 347 14.32 4.26 -18.30
C TYR A 347 13.55 3.74 -17.08
N PRO A 348 12.78 2.65 -17.24
CA PRO A 348 11.95 2.11 -16.16
C PRO A 348 12.71 1.83 -14.86
N ILE A 349 13.96 1.37 -14.94
CA ILE A 349 14.77 1.04 -13.76
C ILE A 349 15.04 2.26 -12.86
N CYS A 350 15.19 3.47 -13.45
CA CYS A 350 15.33 4.71 -12.69
C CYS A 350 14.07 4.98 -11.85
N LYS A 351 12.91 4.88 -12.49
CA LYS A 351 11.61 5.04 -11.81
C LYS A 351 11.42 3.97 -10.73
N MET A 352 11.74 2.70 -11.01
CA MET A 352 11.68 1.60 -10.06
C MET A 352 12.57 1.84 -8.84
N TYR A 353 13.80 2.35 -9.03
CA TYR A 353 14.71 2.71 -7.95
C TYR A 353 14.10 3.79 -7.04
N ALA A 354 13.58 4.85 -7.63
CA ALA A 354 12.98 5.94 -6.88
C ALA A 354 11.72 5.49 -6.11
N ASN A 355 10.87 4.66 -6.74
CA ASN A 355 9.65 4.12 -6.15
C ASN A 355 9.93 3.11 -5.02
N ALA A 356 10.97 2.30 -5.16
CA ALA A 356 11.34 1.29 -4.16
C ALA A 356 11.79 1.90 -2.83
N ARG A 357 12.42 3.09 -2.85
CA ARG A 357 13.09 3.64 -1.68
C ARG A 357 12.17 3.86 -0.47
N ILE A 358 10.90 4.21 -0.70
CA ILE A 358 9.92 4.45 0.37
C ILE A 358 9.50 3.17 1.09
N GLN A 359 9.62 2.01 0.45
CA GLN A 359 9.13 0.73 0.98
C GLN A 359 9.82 0.31 2.29
N ARG A 360 11.03 0.81 2.54
CA ARG A 360 11.76 0.62 3.80
C ARG A 360 11.31 1.57 4.92
N ILE A 361 10.39 2.50 4.64
CA ILE A 361 9.99 3.58 5.55
C ILE A 361 8.51 3.43 5.95
N PHE A 362 7.60 3.38 4.97
CA PHE A 362 6.16 3.30 5.26
C PHE A 362 5.75 1.92 5.83
N ALA A 363 4.53 1.79 6.34
CA ALA A 363 4.03 0.58 7.02
C ALA A 363 4.92 0.07 8.17
N GLY A 364 5.68 0.97 8.76
CA GLY A 364 6.74 0.70 9.74
C GLY A 364 8.10 0.55 9.10
N THR A 365 9.09 1.31 9.62
CA THR A 365 10.45 1.30 9.07
C THR A 365 11.13 -0.06 9.24
N SER A 366 12.24 -0.30 8.49
CA SER A 366 13.05 -1.52 8.67
C SER A 366 13.48 -1.71 10.13
N GLU A 367 13.74 -0.62 10.85
CA GLU A 367 14.10 -0.65 12.28
C GLU A 367 12.92 -1.10 13.15
N ILE A 368 11.72 -0.62 12.87
CA ILE A 368 10.49 -1.08 13.56
C ILE A 368 10.22 -2.56 13.26
N MET A 369 10.46 -3.02 12.03
CA MET A 369 10.33 -4.46 11.73
C MET A 369 11.30 -5.29 12.58
N LYS A 370 12.56 -4.88 12.67
CA LYS A 370 13.58 -5.54 13.52
C LYS A 370 13.19 -5.53 15.01
N GLU A 371 12.63 -4.43 15.49
CA GLU A 371 12.13 -4.32 16.88
C GLU A 371 10.99 -5.32 17.15
N ILE A 372 10.04 -5.47 16.22
CA ILE A 372 8.92 -6.41 16.38
C ILE A 372 9.45 -7.85 16.38
N ILE A 373 10.33 -8.19 15.45
CA ILE A 373 10.93 -9.52 15.35
C ILE A 373 11.73 -9.85 16.64
N SER A 374 12.56 -8.92 17.12
CA SER A 374 13.37 -9.15 18.32
C SER A 374 12.52 -9.36 19.58
N ARG A 375 11.42 -8.62 19.72
CA ARG A 375 10.45 -8.84 20.81
C ARG A 375 9.82 -10.22 20.74
N GLY A 376 9.47 -10.70 19.55
CA GLY A 376 8.99 -12.06 19.33
C GLY A 376 10.00 -13.14 19.75
N MET A 377 11.30 -12.84 19.60
CA MET A 377 12.42 -13.68 20.09
C MET A 377 12.63 -13.58 21.60
N LYS A 378 11.92 -12.70 22.31
CA LYS A 378 12.05 -12.42 23.75
C LYS A 378 13.43 -11.86 24.13
N LEU A 379 14.01 -11.04 23.25
CA LEU A 379 15.25 -10.30 23.47
C LEU A 379 15.00 -8.93 24.12
#